data_a4482e33f6c887df77c8bb5e37e58a2d
#
_entry.id   a4482e33f6c887df77c8bb5e37e58a2d
#
_cell.length_a   1.000
_cell.length_b   1.000
_cell.length_c   1.000
_cell.angle_alpha   90.00
_cell.angle_beta   90.00
_cell.angle_gamma   90.00
#
_symmetry.space_group_name_H-M   'P 1'
#
loop_
_entity.id
_entity.type
_entity.pdbx_description
1 polymer ?
#
loop_
_entity_poly.entity_id
_entity_poly.type
_entity_poly.pdbx_seq_one_letter_code
_entity_poly.pdbx_strand_id
1 'polypeptide(L)'
;DGKLYAYPLTASNGYFLFYDSNYLTEEDVSSWDNLLAAAEKQGKTVGMEVSGAWFLYGFFAGAGLDMYRNDDGSNTCNWNAIDTKYKGADVAEAISQICQSKAMVNCVNEDAQAFALNGEMIADVNGTWATPGFQEAYGDGYAATKLPTFTVNGDQVQMGSFAGYKFVGVNAYTKNTGWAMLLAEYITNEASQKAIGIATGEGPSNLNAAVSEEIASAPALAALSEQSAFADLQRVGNNYWGPGATLGQSLVEGSYTDVQELLD
;
A
#
# COMPACT_ATOMS: atom_id res chain seq x y z
N ASP A 1 10.45 2.36 26.34
CA ASP A 1 10.88 1.89 27.65
C ASP A 1 11.98 0.81 27.55
N GLY A 2 12.40 0.43 26.34
CA GLY A 2 13.49 -0.53 26.07
C GLY A 2 13.11 -2.00 26.33
N LYS A 3 11.81 -2.31 26.46
CA LYS A 3 11.34 -3.70 26.65
C LYS A 3 10.77 -4.24 25.35
N LEU A 4 11.02 -5.53 25.11
CA LEU A 4 10.43 -6.28 24.01
C LEU A 4 9.08 -6.87 24.47
N TYR A 5 7.99 -6.45 23.81
CA TYR A 5 6.62 -6.90 24.13
C TYR A 5 6.10 -7.98 23.17
N ALA A 6 6.72 -8.11 22.00
CA ALA A 6 6.37 -9.12 21.00
C ALA A 6 7.57 -9.40 20.10
N TYR A 7 7.57 -10.54 19.44
CA TYR A 7 8.62 -10.98 18.54
C TYR A 7 8.35 -10.46 17.12
N PRO A 8 9.27 -9.71 16.49
CA PRO A 8 9.08 -9.25 15.11
C PRO A 8 9.04 -10.43 14.13
N LEU A 9 8.08 -10.43 13.22
CA LEU A 9 7.90 -11.49 12.21
C LEU A 9 8.16 -10.98 10.80
N THR A 10 7.44 -9.94 10.37
CA THR A 10 7.63 -9.34 9.05
C THR A 10 7.80 -7.82 9.15
N ALA A 11 8.46 -7.24 8.13
CA ALA A 11 8.66 -5.79 7.96
C ALA A 11 8.15 -5.33 6.60
N SER A 12 7.09 -5.96 6.08
CA SER A 12 6.58 -5.76 4.72
C SER A 12 5.11 -5.33 4.66
N ASN A 13 4.55 -4.81 5.74
CA ASN A 13 3.16 -4.33 5.75
C ASN A 13 3.07 -2.91 5.16
N GLY A 14 3.25 -2.82 3.85
CA GLY A 14 3.13 -1.62 3.03
C GLY A 14 2.56 -1.99 1.67
N TYR A 15 2.42 -1.01 0.78
CA TYR A 15 1.88 -1.22 -0.57
C TYR A 15 2.74 -0.51 -1.61
N PHE A 16 2.70 -1.04 -2.83
CA PHE A 16 3.48 -0.63 -3.99
C PHE A 16 2.72 -1.04 -5.25
N LEU A 17 3.28 -0.87 -6.45
CA LEU A 17 2.63 -1.21 -7.72
C LEU A 17 3.15 -2.55 -8.25
N PHE A 18 2.25 -3.51 -8.48
CA PHE A 18 2.46 -4.65 -9.37
C PHE A 18 2.10 -4.28 -10.80
N TYR A 19 2.83 -4.79 -11.78
CA TYR A 19 2.48 -4.60 -13.18
C TYR A 19 2.99 -5.72 -14.08
N ASP A 20 2.35 -5.88 -15.24
CA ASP A 20 2.76 -6.81 -16.29
C ASP A 20 3.67 -6.10 -17.30
N SER A 21 4.97 -6.40 -17.26
CA SER A 21 5.99 -5.83 -18.15
C SER A 21 5.85 -6.25 -19.61
N ASN A 22 4.98 -7.21 -19.94
CA ASN A 22 4.62 -7.49 -21.34
C ASN A 22 3.76 -6.39 -21.95
N TYR A 23 3.08 -5.59 -21.12
CA TYR A 23 2.18 -4.52 -21.53
C TYR A 23 2.70 -3.13 -21.16
N LEU A 24 3.46 -2.99 -20.06
CA LEU A 24 3.86 -1.72 -19.49
C LEU A 24 5.38 -1.62 -19.37
N THR A 25 5.92 -0.46 -19.70
CA THR A 25 7.32 -0.10 -19.51
C THR A 25 7.53 0.61 -18.16
N GLU A 26 8.79 0.79 -17.74
CA GLU A 26 9.13 1.59 -16.56
C GLU A 26 8.65 3.05 -16.66
N GLU A 27 8.62 3.62 -17.87
CA GLU A 27 8.08 4.96 -18.11
C GLU A 27 6.56 5.00 -17.93
N ASP A 28 5.84 4.00 -18.41
CA ASP A 28 4.38 3.89 -18.25
C ASP A 28 3.97 3.83 -16.77
N VAL A 29 4.73 3.13 -15.93
CA VAL A 29 4.42 2.98 -14.50
C VAL A 29 4.97 4.10 -13.61
N SER A 30 5.64 5.11 -14.17
CA SER A 30 6.26 6.22 -13.42
C SER A 30 5.24 7.21 -12.84
N SER A 31 4.09 7.36 -13.48
CA SER A 31 3.01 8.25 -13.05
C SER A 31 1.63 7.65 -13.32
N TRP A 32 0.63 8.05 -12.55
CA TRP A 32 -0.77 7.67 -12.80
C TRP A 32 -1.25 8.09 -14.19
N ASP A 33 -0.83 9.27 -14.65
CA ASP A 33 -1.22 9.76 -15.99
C ASP A 33 -0.71 8.82 -17.09
N ASN A 34 0.56 8.45 -17.06
CA ASN A 34 1.16 7.53 -18.04
C ASN A 34 0.54 6.13 -17.94
N LEU A 35 0.40 5.63 -16.71
CA LEU A 35 -0.10 4.29 -16.43
C LEU A 35 -1.53 4.10 -16.96
N LEU A 36 -2.43 5.04 -16.64
CA LEU A 36 -3.82 4.99 -17.11
C LEU A 36 -3.92 5.17 -18.63
N ALA A 37 -3.12 6.07 -19.21
CA ALA A 37 -3.08 6.26 -20.67
C ALA A 37 -2.57 5.02 -21.40
N ALA A 38 -1.54 4.34 -20.87
CA ALA A 38 -1.00 3.11 -21.44
C ALA A 38 -2.02 1.96 -21.34
N ALA A 39 -2.69 1.81 -20.20
CA ALA A 39 -3.73 0.80 -20.00
C ALA A 39 -4.95 1.03 -20.91
N GLU A 40 -5.45 2.27 -20.99
CA GLU A 40 -6.58 2.61 -21.87
C GLU A 40 -6.29 2.32 -23.35
N LYS A 41 -5.07 2.67 -23.80
CA LYS A 41 -4.62 2.39 -25.18
C LYS A 41 -4.65 0.89 -25.53
N GLN A 42 -4.47 0.04 -24.53
CA GLN A 42 -4.46 -1.41 -24.68
C GLN A 42 -5.83 -2.05 -24.37
N GLY A 43 -6.83 -1.26 -23.97
CA GLY A 43 -8.13 -1.76 -23.54
C GLY A 43 -8.04 -2.60 -22.26
N LYS A 44 -7.12 -2.25 -21.37
CA LYS A 44 -6.83 -2.90 -20.10
C LYS A 44 -7.13 -1.97 -18.93
N THR A 45 -7.05 -2.50 -17.72
CA THR A 45 -7.35 -1.75 -16.50
C THR A 45 -6.18 -1.76 -15.50
N VAL A 46 -6.25 -0.82 -14.57
CA VAL A 46 -5.35 -0.65 -13.42
C VAL A 46 -6.20 -0.65 -12.15
N GLY A 47 -5.80 -1.42 -11.15
CA GLY A 47 -6.49 -1.58 -9.89
C GLY A 47 -5.89 -0.77 -8.73
N MET A 48 -6.75 -0.33 -7.83
CA MET A 48 -6.41 0.14 -6.48
C MET A 48 -7.70 0.29 -5.67
N GLU A 49 -7.69 -0.13 -4.40
CA GLU A 49 -8.82 0.09 -3.48
C GLU A 49 -8.80 1.53 -2.91
N VAL A 50 -9.08 2.52 -3.76
CA VAL A 50 -9.10 3.95 -3.36
C VAL A 50 -10.17 4.22 -2.30
N SER A 51 -11.30 3.49 -2.31
CA SER A 51 -12.32 3.52 -1.27
C SER A 51 -11.84 2.95 0.08
N GLY A 52 -10.69 2.29 0.12
CA GLY A 52 -10.05 1.84 1.35
C GLY A 52 -9.19 2.94 1.97
N ALA A 53 -9.51 3.36 3.20
CA ALA A 53 -8.77 4.41 3.91
C ALA A 53 -7.26 4.13 3.99
N TRP A 54 -6.84 2.85 3.96
CA TRP A 54 -5.45 2.46 4.03
C TRP A 54 -4.65 2.88 2.78
N PHE A 55 -5.23 2.70 1.61
CA PHE A 55 -4.62 3.09 0.34
C PHE A 55 -4.77 4.59 0.04
N LEU A 56 -5.94 5.18 0.40
CA LEU A 56 -6.22 6.60 0.22
C LEU A 56 -5.17 7.49 0.88
N TYR A 57 -4.65 7.08 2.04
CA TYR A 57 -3.59 7.78 2.78
C TYR A 57 -2.42 8.20 1.90
N GLY A 58 -2.00 7.35 0.96
CA GLY A 58 -0.79 7.56 0.15
C GLY A 58 -0.81 8.82 -0.70
N PHE A 59 -1.97 9.26 -1.17
CA PHE A 59 -2.11 10.50 -1.93
C PHE A 59 -1.89 11.73 -1.04
N PHE A 60 -2.60 11.81 0.09
CA PHE A 60 -2.50 12.94 1.00
C PHE A 60 -1.11 13.02 1.65
N ALA A 61 -0.56 11.91 2.10
CA ALA A 61 0.79 11.86 2.67
C ALA A 61 1.87 12.28 1.65
N GLY A 62 1.76 11.82 0.40
CA GLY A 62 2.66 12.24 -0.68
C GLY A 62 2.62 13.74 -0.94
N ALA A 63 1.46 14.37 -0.80
CA ALA A 63 1.28 15.81 -0.91
C ALA A 63 1.73 16.60 0.34
N GLY A 64 2.21 15.92 1.38
CA GLY A 64 2.66 16.53 2.63
C GLY A 64 1.50 16.95 3.55
N LEU A 65 0.36 16.26 3.46
CA LEU A 65 -0.79 16.45 4.32
C LEU A 65 -0.80 15.37 5.42
N ASP A 66 -0.78 15.83 6.66
CA ASP A 66 -0.58 14.99 7.84
C ASP A 66 -1.82 14.19 8.26
N MET A 67 -1.58 12.99 8.73
CA MET A 67 -2.54 12.17 9.47
C MET A 67 -1.79 11.31 10.47
N TYR A 68 -1.92 11.59 11.77
CA TYR A 68 -1.27 10.79 12.80
C TYR A 68 -2.07 10.77 14.11
N ARG A 69 -1.77 9.76 14.93
CA ARG A 69 -2.34 9.58 16.25
C ARG A 69 -1.50 10.32 17.30
N ASN A 70 -2.16 11.12 18.14
CA ASN A 70 -1.58 11.80 19.30
C ASN A 70 -1.45 10.85 20.51
N ASP A 71 -0.67 11.27 21.51
CA ASP A 71 -0.46 10.51 22.74
C ASP A 71 -1.76 10.33 23.57
N ASP A 72 -2.70 11.25 23.47
CA ASP A 72 -4.01 11.17 24.11
C ASP A 72 -5.00 10.26 23.38
N GLY A 73 -4.60 9.70 22.23
CA GLY A 73 -5.40 8.79 21.41
C GLY A 73 -6.27 9.47 20.35
N SER A 74 -6.28 10.81 20.29
CA SER A 74 -6.91 11.56 19.20
C SER A 74 -6.08 11.44 17.92
N ASN A 75 -6.66 11.81 16.76
CA ASN A 75 -5.93 11.97 15.52
C ASN A 75 -5.73 13.46 15.20
N THR A 76 -4.57 13.81 14.68
CA THR A 76 -4.37 15.06 13.94
C THR A 76 -4.52 14.76 12.46
N CYS A 77 -5.36 15.54 11.78
CA CYS A 77 -5.57 15.46 10.33
C CYS A 77 -5.65 16.88 9.78
N ASN A 78 -4.89 17.16 8.72
CA ASN A 78 -4.96 18.43 8.01
C ASN A 78 -5.31 18.27 6.53
N TRP A 79 -6.01 17.18 6.19
CA TRP A 79 -6.41 16.89 4.81
C TRP A 79 -7.36 17.92 4.21
N ASN A 80 -7.98 18.77 5.03
CA ASN A 80 -8.79 19.92 4.59
C ASN A 80 -7.97 21.24 4.54
N ALA A 81 -6.65 21.20 4.68
CA ALA A 81 -5.82 22.40 4.70
C ALA A 81 -5.88 23.19 3.40
N ILE A 82 -5.92 24.54 3.52
CA ILE A 82 -5.98 25.50 2.41
C ILE A 82 -4.74 26.37 2.26
N ASP A 83 -3.83 26.29 3.24
CA ASP A 83 -2.62 27.12 3.38
C ASP A 83 -1.32 26.33 3.22
N THR A 84 -1.40 25.10 2.75
CA THR A 84 -0.28 24.21 2.42
C THR A 84 0.14 24.35 0.95
N LYS A 85 1.30 23.80 0.57
CA LYS A 85 1.78 23.81 -0.83
C LYS A 85 0.73 23.25 -1.80
N TYR A 86 0.14 22.11 -1.43
CA TYR A 86 -1.02 21.52 -2.11
C TYR A 86 -2.19 21.56 -1.13
N LYS A 87 -3.28 22.17 -1.53
CA LYS A 87 -4.49 22.18 -0.70
C LYS A 87 -5.11 20.78 -0.67
N GLY A 88 -5.80 20.46 0.41
CA GLY A 88 -6.51 19.18 0.49
C GLY A 88 -7.50 18.97 -0.65
N ALA A 89 -8.24 20.03 -1.01
CA ALA A 89 -9.17 20.02 -2.14
C ALA A 89 -8.47 19.67 -3.47
N ASP A 90 -7.29 20.26 -3.76
CA ASP A 90 -6.55 19.99 -4.99
C ASP A 90 -6.10 18.51 -5.05
N VAL A 91 -5.70 17.93 -3.91
CA VAL A 91 -5.34 16.50 -3.81
C VAL A 91 -6.55 15.61 -4.02
N ALA A 92 -7.68 15.91 -3.37
CA ALA A 92 -8.92 15.15 -3.51
C ALA A 92 -9.48 15.19 -4.94
N GLU A 93 -9.39 16.34 -5.62
CA GLU A 93 -9.76 16.47 -7.04
C GLU A 93 -8.86 15.62 -7.94
N ALA A 94 -7.54 15.60 -7.68
CA ALA A 94 -6.60 14.75 -8.43
C ALA A 94 -6.94 13.26 -8.26
N ILE A 95 -7.26 12.81 -7.04
CA ILE A 95 -7.71 11.44 -6.77
C ILE A 95 -9.00 11.14 -7.56
N SER A 96 -9.98 12.03 -7.49
CA SER A 96 -11.25 11.84 -8.22
C SER A 96 -11.02 11.75 -9.72
N GLN A 97 -10.13 12.56 -10.31
CA GLN A 97 -9.77 12.47 -11.73
C GLN A 97 -9.16 11.12 -12.10
N ILE A 98 -8.28 10.57 -11.26
CA ILE A 98 -7.74 9.21 -11.43
C ILE A 98 -8.88 8.20 -11.43
N CYS A 99 -9.79 8.28 -10.45
CA CYS A 99 -10.92 7.36 -10.31
C CYS A 99 -11.92 7.44 -11.47
N GLN A 100 -12.05 8.60 -12.13
CA GLN A 100 -12.92 8.79 -13.29
C GLN A 100 -12.33 8.28 -14.61
N SER A 101 -11.05 7.86 -14.63
CA SER A 101 -10.47 7.23 -15.82
C SER A 101 -11.17 5.91 -16.13
N LYS A 102 -11.42 5.65 -17.41
CA LYS A 102 -12.01 4.38 -17.88
C LYS A 102 -11.11 3.17 -17.63
N ALA A 103 -9.81 3.39 -17.49
CA ALA A 103 -8.83 2.36 -17.20
C ALA A 103 -8.70 2.08 -15.69
N MET A 104 -9.24 2.95 -14.82
CA MET A 104 -9.16 2.76 -13.37
C MET A 104 -10.29 1.88 -12.84
N VAL A 105 -9.94 0.92 -11.99
CA VAL A 105 -10.90 0.06 -11.28
C VAL A 105 -10.64 0.15 -9.77
N ASN A 106 -11.64 0.66 -9.04
CA ASN A 106 -11.63 0.57 -7.58
C ASN A 106 -12.07 -0.83 -7.16
N CYS A 107 -11.16 -1.65 -6.67
CA CYS A 107 -11.45 -3.03 -6.30
C CYS A 107 -10.59 -3.51 -5.13
N VAL A 108 -11.10 -4.50 -4.42
CA VAL A 108 -10.37 -5.20 -3.34
C VAL A 108 -9.39 -6.22 -3.93
N ASN A 109 -8.46 -6.69 -3.09
CA ASN A 109 -7.38 -7.60 -3.48
C ASN A 109 -7.84 -8.84 -4.26
N GLU A 110 -8.91 -9.50 -3.82
CA GLU A 110 -9.40 -10.74 -4.44
C GLU A 110 -9.95 -10.49 -5.85
N ASP A 111 -10.66 -9.38 -6.05
CA ASP A 111 -11.18 -8.97 -7.36
C ASP A 111 -10.04 -8.54 -8.30
N ALA A 112 -9.05 -7.80 -7.79
CA ALA A 112 -7.88 -7.39 -8.56
C ALA A 112 -7.12 -8.60 -9.13
N GLN A 113 -6.86 -9.62 -8.28
CA GLN A 113 -6.22 -10.86 -8.73
C GLN A 113 -7.06 -11.63 -9.76
N ALA A 114 -8.39 -11.67 -9.59
CA ALA A 114 -9.28 -12.31 -10.56
C ALA A 114 -9.27 -11.58 -11.92
N PHE A 115 -9.30 -10.24 -11.93
CA PHE A 115 -9.19 -9.44 -13.16
C PHE A 115 -7.83 -9.62 -13.84
N ALA A 116 -6.74 -9.71 -13.06
CA ALA A 116 -5.41 -9.97 -13.60
C ALA A 116 -5.31 -11.36 -14.22
N LEU A 117 -5.81 -12.41 -13.56
CA LEU A 117 -5.85 -13.78 -14.08
C LEU A 117 -6.68 -13.90 -15.36
N ASN A 118 -7.75 -13.12 -15.50
CA ASN A 118 -8.55 -13.04 -16.73
C ASN A 118 -7.90 -12.20 -17.84
N GLY A 119 -6.72 -11.60 -17.57
CA GLY A 119 -6.02 -10.73 -18.52
C GLY A 119 -6.70 -9.37 -18.75
N GLU A 120 -7.57 -8.94 -17.84
CA GLU A 120 -8.26 -7.64 -17.90
C GLU A 120 -7.45 -6.52 -17.25
N MET A 121 -6.76 -6.84 -16.13
CA MET A 121 -5.96 -5.91 -15.35
C MET A 121 -4.47 -6.17 -15.55
N ILE A 122 -3.70 -5.11 -15.83
CA ILE A 122 -2.27 -5.18 -16.11
C ILE A 122 -1.40 -4.44 -15.09
N ALA A 123 -2.00 -3.80 -14.10
CA ALA A 123 -1.30 -3.24 -12.94
C ALA A 123 -2.29 -3.11 -11.76
N ASP A 124 -1.76 -3.20 -10.54
CA ASP A 124 -2.56 -3.03 -9.31
C ASP A 124 -1.69 -2.51 -8.16
N VAL A 125 -2.22 -1.58 -7.40
CA VAL A 125 -1.61 -1.11 -6.14
C VAL A 125 -2.01 -2.05 -5.02
N ASN A 126 -1.05 -2.84 -4.53
CA ASN A 126 -1.30 -3.85 -3.51
C ASN A 126 -0.06 -4.09 -2.64
N GLY A 127 -0.15 -5.02 -1.70
CA GLY A 127 0.95 -5.38 -0.82
C GLY A 127 1.52 -6.78 -1.10
N THR A 128 2.56 -7.14 -0.36
CA THR A 128 3.28 -8.41 -0.53
C THR A 128 2.41 -9.66 -0.43
N TRP A 129 1.29 -9.61 0.27
CA TRP A 129 0.30 -10.70 0.37
C TRP A 129 -0.34 -11.07 -0.97
N ALA A 130 -0.35 -10.16 -1.94
CA ALA A 130 -0.90 -10.38 -3.28
C ALA A 130 0.14 -11.00 -4.25
N THR A 131 1.41 -11.10 -3.86
CA THR A 131 2.50 -11.59 -4.70
C THR A 131 2.19 -12.91 -5.40
N PRO A 132 1.69 -13.98 -4.73
CA PRO A 132 1.44 -15.25 -5.43
C PRO A 132 0.41 -15.14 -6.56
N GLY A 133 -0.64 -14.35 -6.35
CA GLY A 133 -1.70 -14.17 -7.36
C GLY A 133 -1.22 -13.39 -8.58
N PHE A 134 -0.46 -12.30 -8.39
CA PHE A 134 0.09 -11.55 -9.51
C PHE A 134 1.24 -12.28 -10.22
N GLN A 135 2.05 -13.09 -9.52
CA GLN A 135 3.01 -13.97 -10.16
C GLN A 135 2.33 -15.00 -11.08
N GLU A 136 1.22 -15.60 -10.64
CA GLU A 136 0.43 -16.51 -11.44
C GLU A 136 -0.19 -15.80 -12.65
N ALA A 137 -0.77 -14.60 -12.45
CA ALA A 137 -1.47 -13.87 -13.49
C ALA A 137 -0.55 -13.32 -14.58
N TYR A 138 0.60 -12.76 -14.20
CA TYR A 138 1.50 -12.06 -15.14
C TYR A 138 2.64 -12.96 -15.66
N GLY A 139 2.88 -14.10 -15.02
CA GLY A 139 3.88 -15.07 -15.47
C GLY A 139 5.27 -14.45 -15.69
N ASP A 140 5.83 -14.59 -16.90
CA ASP A 140 7.14 -14.02 -17.24
C ASP A 140 7.15 -12.48 -17.26
N GLY A 141 5.99 -11.83 -17.34
CA GLY A 141 5.81 -10.39 -17.28
C GLY A 141 5.71 -9.83 -15.86
N TYR A 142 5.69 -10.69 -14.83
CA TYR A 142 5.56 -10.23 -13.45
C TYR A 142 6.66 -9.27 -13.04
N ALA A 143 6.25 -8.06 -12.66
CA ALA A 143 7.13 -6.99 -12.21
C ALA A 143 6.46 -6.18 -11.08
N ALA A 144 7.28 -5.44 -10.34
CA ALA A 144 6.81 -4.54 -9.30
C ALA A 144 7.73 -3.33 -9.19
N THR A 145 7.18 -2.19 -8.79
CA THR A 145 7.92 -0.94 -8.57
C THR A 145 7.26 -0.13 -7.44
N LYS A 146 7.93 0.90 -6.96
CA LYS A 146 7.31 1.85 -6.01
C LYS A 146 6.03 2.45 -6.61
N LEU A 147 5.22 3.10 -5.78
CA LEU A 147 4.01 3.79 -6.23
C LEU A 147 4.33 4.87 -7.27
N PRO A 148 3.45 5.05 -8.28
CA PRO A 148 3.60 6.11 -9.27
C PRO A 148 3.45 7.50 -8.64
N THR A 149 3.93 8.51 -9.33
CA THR A 149 3.56 9.90 -9.04
C THR A 149 2.15 10.20 -9.52
N PHE A 150 1.53 11.25 -9.00
CA PHE A 150 0.25 11.77 -9.47
C PHE A 150 0.31 13.29 -9.64
N THR A 151 -0.50 13.83 -10.53
CA THR A 151 -0.49 15.25 -10.86
C THR A 151 -1.39 16.06 -9.93
N VAL A 152 -0.80 17.05 -9.23
CA VAL A 152 -1.54 18.05 -8.44
C VAL A 152 -1.13 19.44 -8.91
N ASN A 153 -2.06 20.23 -9.43
CA ASN A 153 -1.79 21.58 -9.94
C ASN A 153 -0.66 21.65 -10.99
N GLY A 154 -0.45 20.58 -11.76
CA GLY A 154 0.61 20.50 -12.78
C GLY A 154 1.96 19.98 -12.26
N ASP A 155 2.12 19.80 -10.96
CA ASP A 155 3.30 19.18 -10.36
C ASP A 155 3.13 17.65 -10.26
N GLN A 156 4.19 16.90 -10.54
CA GLN A 156 4.26 15.46 -10.22
C GLN A 156 4.60 15.25 -8.76
N VAL A 157 3.70 14.62 -8.02
CA VAL A 157 3.82 14.36 -6.58
C VAL A 157 4.00 12.86 -6.35
N GLN A 158 5.07 12.46 -5.67
CA GLN A 158 5.28 11.06 -5.35
C GLN A 158 4.26 10.60 -4.30
N MET A 159 3.50 9.53 -4.58
CA MET A 159 2.63 8.93 -3.58
C MET A 159 3.43 8.44 -2.38
N GLY A 160 2.92 8.74 -1.19
CA GLY A 160 3.33 8.11 0.05
C GLY A 160 2.66 6.74 0.25
N SER A 161 2.94 6.11 1.37
CA SER A 161 2.26 4.89 1.80
C SER A 161 2.31 4.73 3.32
N PHE A 162 1.50 3.82 3.85
CA PHE A 162 1.78 3.27 5.16
C PHE A 162 2.92 2.24 5.09
N ALA A 163 3.69 2.16 6.18
CA ALA A 163 4.60 1.06 6.48
C ALA A 163 4.20 0.41 7.81
N GLY A 164 4.50 -0.86 7.97
CA GLY A 164 4.19 -1.56 9.21
C GLY A 164 4.92 -2.88 9.35
N TYR A 165 4.69 -3.48 10.51
CA TYR A 165 5.32 -4.72 10.93
C TYR A 165 4.26 -5.68 11.44
N LYS A 166 4.49 -6.99 11.28
CA LYS A 166 3.71 -8.04 11.97
C LYS A 166 4.53 -8.59 13.12
N PHE A 167 3.85 -8.91 14.21
CA PHE A 167 4.46 -9.42 15.43
C PHE A 167 3.77 -10.69 15.91
N VAL A 168 4.54 -11.54 16.58
CA VAL A 168 4.02 -12.69 17.32
C VAL A 168 4.03 -12.33 18.81
N GLY A 169 2.86 -12.26 19.41
CA GLY A 169 2.67 -12.03 20.83
C GLY A 169 2.33 -13.30 21.58
N VAL A 170 2.74 -13.37 22.86
CA VAL A 170 2.35 -14.45 23.77
C VAL A 170 1.17 -13.96 24.62
N ASN A 171 0.06 -14.71 24.60
CA ASN A 171 -1.12 -14.38 25.38
C ASN A 171 -0.77 -14.37 26.89
N ALA A 172 -1.01 -13.24 27.57
CA ALA A 172 -0.73 -13.07 29.00
C ALA A 172 -1.48 -14.06 29.92
N TYR A 173 -2.60 -14.61 29.45
CA TYR A 173 -3.41 -15.57 30.21
C TYR A 173 -3.06 -17.03 29.92
N THR A 174 -2.01 -17.30 29.11
CA THR A 174 -1.59 -18.68 28.86
C THR A 174 -1.09 -19.35 30.13
N LYS A 175 -1.46 -20.64 30.30
CA LYS A 175 -0.92 -21.50 31.39
C LYS A 175 0.43 -22.13 31.04
N ASN A 176 0.87 -21.99 29.80
CA ASN A 176 2.08 -22.61 29.25
C ASN A 176 3.05 -21.55 28.70
N THR A 177 3.32 -20.50 29.46
CA THR A 177 4.10 -19.33 29.03
C THR A 177 5.44 -19.71 28.40
N GLY A 178 6.22 -20.62 29.03
CA GLY A 178 7.53 -21.05 28.52
C GLY A 178 7.43 -21.71 27.13
N TRP A 179 6.46 -22.60 26.93
CA TRP A 179 6.26 -23.24 25.62
C TRP A 179 5.76 -22.25 24.57
N ALA A 180 4.88 -21.32 24.96
CA ALA A 180 4.39 -20.29 24.05
C ALA A 180 5.50 -19.34 23.61
N MET A 181 6.43 -18.98 24.51
CA MET A 181 7.61 -18.17 24.18
C MET A 181 8.56 -18.90 23.25
N LEU A 182 8.86 -20.18 23.50
CA LEU A 182 9.69 -21.01 22.61
C LEU A 182 9.07 -21.15 21.22
N LEU A 183 7.75 -21.31 21.13
CA LEU A 183 7.05 -21.34 19.85
C LEU A 183 7.12 -19.99 19.12
N ALA A 184 6.92 -18.88 19.84
CA ALA A 184 7.05 -17.53 19.26
C ALA A 184 8.47 -17.28 18.73
N GLU A 185 9.50 -17.65 19.48
CA GLU A 185 10.89 -17.57 19.07
C GLU A 185 11.18 -18.46 17.84
N TYR A 186 10.66 -19.68 17.82
CA TYR A 186 10.79 -20.58 16.68
C TYR A 186 10.18 -20.03 15.40
N ILE A 187 8.94 -19.51 15.47
CA ILE A 187 8.24 -18.93 14.32
C ILE A 187 8.97 -17.68 13.79
N THR A 188 9.62 -16.91 14.68
CA THR A 188 10.26 -15.64 14.33
C THR A 188 11.78 -15.71 14.17
N ASN A 189 12.38 -16.92 14.22
CA ASN A 189 13.79 -17.07 13.95
C ASN A 189 14.14 -16.88 12.47
N GLU A 190 15.41 -16.72 12.16
CA GLU A 190 15.93 -16.47 10.81
C GLU A 190 15.41 -17.50 9.78
N ALA A 191 15.54 -18.79 10.09
CA ALA A 191 15.16 -19.88 9.18
C ALA A 191 13.66 -19.88 8.88
N SER A 192 12.82 -19.69 9.91
CA SER A 192 11.36 -19.63 9.76
C SER A 192 10.93 -18.40 8.98
N GLN A 193 11.50 -17.22 9.28
CA GLN A 193 11.16 -15.99 8.53
C GLN A 193 11.59 -16.07 7.06
N LYS A 194 12.76 -16.65 6.77
CA LYS A 194 13.21 -16.91 5.39
C LYS A 194 12.24 -17.85 4.67
N ALA A 195 11.87 -18.97 5.31
CA ALA A 195 10.93 -19.93 4.73
C ALA A 195 9.54 -19.30 4.45
N ILE A 196 9.03 -18.48 5.38
CA ILE A 196 7.79 -17.73 5.22
C ILE A 196 7.92 -16.76 4.03
N GLY A 197 8.99 -15.98 3.97
CA GLY A 197 9.24 -15.02 2.89
C GLY A 197 9.25 -15.68 1.52
N ILE A 198 9.94 -16.81 1.36
CA ILE A 198 9.97 -17.56 0.10
C ILE A 198 8.58 -18.10 -0.27
N ALA A 199 7.82 -18.60 0.72
CA ALA A 199 6.52 -19.22 0.46
C ALA A 199 5.39 -18.21 0.21
N THR A 200 5.46 -17.01 0.79
CA THR A 200 4.34 -16.04 0.81
C THR A 200 4.67 -14.71 0.14
N GLY A 201 5.94 -14.43 -0.16
CA GLY A 201 6.39 -13.12 -0.65
C GLY A 201 6.49 -12.05 0.46
N GLU A 202 6.21 -12.37 1.73
CA GLU A 202 6.31 -11.41 2.83
C GLU A 202 7.78 -11.16 3.23
N GLY A 203 8.13 -9.89 3.44
CA GLY A 203 9.49 -9.49 3.83
C GLY A 203 9.79 -9.79 5.29
N PRO A 204 10.87 -10.55 5.59
CA PRO A 204 11.26 -10.85 6.95
C PRO A 204 11.71 -9.59 7.71
N SER A 205 11.46 -9.56 9.03
CA SER A 205 12.03 -8.56 9.94
C SER A 205 13.45 -8.92 10.40
N ASN A 206 13.86 -10.18 10.25
CA ASN A 206 15.22 -10.62 10.56
C ASN A 206 16.19 -10.13 9.48
N LEU A 207 17.25 -9.41 9.89
CA LEU A 207 18.18 -8.76 8.97
C LEU A 207 18.95 -9.76 8.09
N ASN A 208 19.33 -10.93 8.61
CA ASN A 208 20.03 -11.95 7.83
C ASN A 208 19.10 -12.60 6.81
N ALA A 209 17.85 -12.89 7.21
CA ALA A 209 16.86 -13.43 6.29
C ALA A 209 16.52 -12.42 5.16
N ALA A 210 16.41 -11.14 5.50
CA ALA A 210 16.07 -10.06 4.54
C ALA A 210 17.13 -9.89 3.44
N VAL A 211 18.42 -10.13 3.74
CA VAL A 211 19.50 -9.99 2.76
C VAL A 211 19.88 -11.31 2.05
N SER A 212 19.15 -12.41 2.34
CA SER A 212 19.37 -13.66 1.60
C SER A 212 19.01 -13.49 0.13
N GLU A 213 19.72 -14.17 -0.77
CA GLU A 213 19.57 -14.01 -2.22
C GLU A 213 18.12 -14.19 -2.69
N GLU A 214 17.42 -15.20 -2.18
CA GLU A 214 16.05 -15.52 -2.57
C GLU A 214 15.04 -14.46 -2.13
N ILE A 215 15.31 -13.76 -1.04
CA ILE A 215 14.46 -12.67 -0.55
C ILE A 215 14.82 -11.35 -1.23
N ALA A 216 16.10 -11.01 -1.29
CA ALA A 216 16.56 -9.74 -1.83
C ALA A 216 16.32 -9.59 -3.35
N SER A 217 16.23 -10.70 -4.08
CA SER A 217 15.93 -10.69 -5.53
C SER A 217 14.44 -10.66 -5.86
N ALA A 218 13.53 -10.73 -4.86
CA ALA A 218 12.09 -10.72 -5.10
C ALA A 218 11.60 -9.32 -5.54
N PRO A 219 10.97 -9.16 -6.75
CA PRO A 219 10.56 -7.85 -7.27
C PRO A 219 9.65 -7.07 -6.31
N ALA A 220 8.69 -7.73 -5.67
CA ALA A 220 7.79 -7.13 -4.70
C ALA A 220 8.53 -6.51 -3.50
N LEU A 221 9.56 -7.17 -2.99
CA LEU A 221 10.34 -6.67 -1.85
C LEU A 221 11.31 -5.55 -2.25
N ALA A 222 11.84 -5.59 -3.47
CA ALA A 222 12.61 -4.48 -4.02
C ALA A 222 11.72 -3.22 -4.18
N ALA A 223 10.53 -3.36 -4.76
CA ALA A 223 9.55 -2.29 -4.91
C ALA A 223 9.13 -1.69 -3.54
N LEU A 224 8.85 -2.55 -2.56
CA LEU A 224 8.53 -2.10 -1.21
C LEU A 224 9.71 -1.36 -0.55
N SER A 225 10.94 -1.83 -0.77
CA SER A 225 12.15 -1.15 -0.28
C SER A 225 12.32 0.24 -0.88
N GLU A 226 12.08 0.40 -2.19
CA GLU A 226 12.09 1.71 -2.86
C GLU A 226 10.97 2.61 -2.31
N GLN A 227 9.77 2.08 -2.12
CA GLN A 227 8.64 2.80 -1.57
C GLN A 227 8.87 3.23 -0.11
N SER A 228 9.71 2.54 0.64
CA SER A 228 9.98 2.83 2.05
C SER A 228 10.52 4.24 2.30
N ALA A 229 11.17 4.86 1.31
CA ALA A 229 11.63 6.24 1.37
C ALA A 229 10.47 7.28 1.44
N PHE A 230 9.25 6.87 1.09
CA PHE A 230 8.03 7.68 1.02
C PHE A 230 6.94 7.12 1.94
N ALA A 231 7.29 6.23 2.86
CA ALA A 231 6.34 5.54 3.72
C ALA A 231 6.42 6.03 5.16
N ASP A 232 5.26 6.19 5.77
CA ASP A 232 5.12 6.50 7.18
C ASP A 232 4.64 5.28 7.98
N LEU A 233 5.17 5.14 9.19
CA LEU A 233 4.68 4.10 10.08
C LEU A 233 3.19 4.33 10.39
N GLN A 234 2.37 3.30 10.15
CA GLN A 234 0.93 3.35 10.43
C GLN A 234 0.66 3.65 11.90
N ARG A 235 0.39 4.92 12.21
CA ARG A 235 0.08 5.44 13.54
C ARG A 235 -1.20 6.27 13.49
N VAL A 236 -2.31 5.60 13.20
CA VAL A 236 -3.64 6.21 13.17
C VAL A 236 -4.53 5.57 14.23
N GLY A 237 -5.43 6.34 14.82
CA GLY A 237 -6.42 5.82 15.76
C GLY A 237 -7.62 5.20 15.06
N ASN A 238 -8.46 4.48 15.83
CA ASN A 238 -9.63 3.79 15.27
C ASN A 238 -10.62 4.71 14.55
N ASN A 239 -10.67 5.99 14.92
CA ASN A 239 -11.58 6.98 14.32
C ASN A 239 -11.17 7.43 12.92
N TYR A 240 -10.02 6.98 12.41
CA TYR A 240 -9.55 7.27 11.05
C TYR A 240 -10.29 6.45 9.99
N TRP A 241 -10.51 5.16 10.26
CA TRP A 241 -10.88 4.19 9.22
C TRP A 241 -12.24 4.44 8.58
N GLY A 242 -13.25 4.73 9.39
CA GLY A 242 -14.61 5.01 8.91
C GLY A 242 -14.67 6.27 8.04
N PRO A 243 -14.31 7.45 8.58
CA PRO A 243 -14.29 8.69 7.79
C PRO A 243 -13.40 8.61 6.54
N GLY A 244 -12.19 8.02 6.65
CA GLY A 244 -11.31 7.84 5.49
C GLY A 244 -11.90 6.97 4.39
N ALA A 245 -12.58 5.87 4.76
CA ALA A 245 -13.30 5.03 3.78
C ALA A 245 -14.48 5.77 3.15
N THR A 246 -15.24 6.55 3.92
CA THR A 246 -16.34 7.36 3.39
C THR A 246 -15.84 8.41 2.39
N LEU A 247 -14.75 9.09 2.72
CA LEU A 247 -14.08 10.03 1.81
C LEU A 247 -13.65 9.33 0.52
N GLY A 248 -12.92 8.21 0.63
CA GLY A 248 -12.45 7.45 -0.53
C GLY A 248 -13.60 7.01 -1.43
N GLN A 249 -14.69 6.49 -0.86
CA GLN A 249 -15.88 6.10 -1.61
C GLN A 249 -16.52 7.30 -2.34
N SER A 250 -16.64 8.45 -1.68
CA SER A 250 -17.19 9.66 -2.31
C SER A 250 -16.33 10.15 -3.48
N LEU A 251 -15.00 10.06 -3.37
CA LEU A 251 -14.08 10.43 -4.45
C LEU A 251 -14.15 9.45 -5.63
N VAL A 252 -14.30 8.16 -5.37
CA VAL A 252 -14.49 7.12 -6.40
C VAL A 252 -15.78 7.33 -7.16
N GLU A 253 -16.88 7.63 -6.47
CA GLU A 253 -18.19 7.84 -7.06
C GLU A 253 -18.37 9.22 -7.70
N GLY A 254 -17.54 10.21 -7.32
CA GLY A 254 -17.76 11.60 -7.65
C GLY A 254 -19.03 12.17 -7.00
N SER A 255 -19.45 11.61 -5.86
CA SER A 255 -20.71 11.90 -5.20
C SER A 255 -20.60 13.08 -4.21
N TYR A 256 -20.09 14.21 -4.68
CA TYR A 256 -19.97 15.46 -3.92
C TYR A 256 -20.24 16.68 -4.81
N THR A 257 -20.65 17.80 -4.18
CA THR A 257 -20.88 19.06 -4.88
C THR A 257 -19.74 20.06 -4.67
N ASP A 258 -19.07 19.98 -3.54
CA ASP A 258 -17.89 20.76 -3.16
C ASP A 258 -16.90 19.85 -2.44
N VAL A 259 -15.70 19.76 -2.97
CA VAL A 259 -14.69 18.87 -2.43
C VAL A 259 -14.10 19.37 -1.10
N GLN A 260 -14.07 20.69 -0.87
CA GLN A 260 -13.63 21.24 0.41
C GLN A 260 -14.65 20.92 1.50
N GLU A 261 -15.95 21.05 1.22
CA GLU A 261 -17.03 20.68 2.14
C GLU A 261 -17.00 19.17 2.48
N LEU A 262 -16.59 18.34 1.50
CA LEU A 262 -16.40 16.90 1.73
C LEU A 262 -15.24 16.61 2.70
N LEU A 263 -14.20 17.45 2.72
CA LEU A 263 -13.02 17.28 3.57
C LEU A 263 -13.21 17.88 4.98
N ASP A 264 -14.11 18.84 5.17
CA ASP A 264 -14.42 19.48 6.46
C ASP A 264 -15.32 18.62 7.34
#